data_8f569f55ab87ae2ea76eac6627e6b1e5
#
_entry.id   8f569f55ab87ae2ea76eac6627e6b1e5
#
_cell.length_a   1.000
_cell.length_b   1.000
_cell.length_c   1.000
_cell.angle_alpha   90.00
_cell.angle_beta   90.00
_cell.angle_gamma   90.00
#
_symmetry.space_group_name_H-M   'P 1'
#
loop_
_entity.id
_entity.type
_entity.pdbx_description
1 polymer ?
#
loop_
_entity_poly.entity_id
_entity_poly.type
_entity_poly.pdbx_seq_one_letter_code
_entity_poly.pdbx_strand_id
1 'polypeptide(L)'
;SNMLYQGTFVVSGETTAIVTATGNNTEFGKIAALSSNDEISPTQVKINDLIKKLIYAVFLIGIIAFFFSLFRGIDAYESLRFVLALIVSVVPEGLPVAITIVLAFSIKKLARHKALVTNMRALDSIGIVNVIATDKTGTLTHNKLKVHDVFPFKGHTKTTLKNIIRLSLNIKQGFNDPMDVALEDYIGTSNDNDYSLVKTFPFKQDLSLSGNLFKTKDSYLLVIKGAYRSLVEYLNSETDLKNTNLKAHEYGVAGHKVIAFMTAKIDHEITSLNNLKRIKNFELIGIAGISDSIRKEAKAAVNDALSAKTKVVMITGDQFDTAYAIGQQLNIAKSPSDVFDCSKMHDYSDQELEEIVENTTVFARVLPENKYKLLKLLKQKNITAMTGDGVNDVPAISNAHIGIAMGSGTQIAKDASDIILLDDNFQTIINALKEGRIIFSNIQKMFVYVLSTNIGETITLVGALIIGLPLPLLPIQILYTNLVTDTTLVIPLGLEPGDKQIMKNPPRKPNDPILKSYLIARIVIIAFAIGITT
;
A
#
# COMPACT_ATOMS: atom_id res chain seq x y z
N SER A 1 27.45 -2.19 -16.39
CA SER A 1 26.51 -1.65 -17.40
C SER A 1 26.96 -0.24 -17.72
N ASN A 2 26.91 0.15 -18.99
CA ASN A 2 27.21 1.50 -19.48
C ASN A 2 25.92 2.32 -19.72
N MET A 3 24.81 1.93 -19.13
CA MET A 3 23.51 2.57 -19.26
C MET A 3 23.05 3.16 -17.94
N LEU A 4 22.44 4.35 -17.99
CA LEU A 4 21.69 4.95 -16.90
C LEU A 4 20.19 4.82 -17.22
N TYR A 5 19.40 4.41 -16.24
CA TYR A 5 17.97 4.20 -16.40
C TYR A 5 17.19 5.26 -15.64
N GLN A 6 16.11 5.75 -16.24
CA GLN A 6 15.19 6.66 -15.57
C GLN A 6 14.70 6.04 -14.27
N GLY A 7 14.72 6.82 -13.16
CA GLY A 7 14.26 6.38 -11.85
C GLY A 7 15.31 5.71 -10.98
N THR A 8 16.54 5.54 -11.46
CA THR A 8 17.65 5.07 -10.64
C THR A 8 18.47 6.26 -10.10
N PHE A 9 19.22 6.02 -9.02
CA PHE A 9 20.11 7.00 -8.42
C PHE A 9 21.56 6.61 -8.61
N VAL A 10 22.41 7.61 -8.90
CA VAL A 10 23.87 7.43 -8.90
C VAL A 10 24.33 7.42 -7.45
N VAL A 11 24.75 6.25 -6.96
CA VAL A 11 25.16 6.06 -5.55
C VAL A 11 26.54 6.65 -5.27
N SER A 12 27.44 6.65 -6.27
CA SER A 12 28.79 7.22 -6.16
C SER A 12 29.36 7.55 -7.53
N GLY A 13 30.23 8.57 -7.58
CA GLY A 13 30.93 9.01 -8.80
C GLY A 13 30.13 10.02 -9.61
N GLU A 14 30.74 10.50 -10.70
CA GLU A 14 30.19 11.44 -11.67
C GLU A 14 30.32 10.85 -13.07
N THR A 15 29.34 11.09 -13.91
CA THR A 15 29.38 10.66 -15.30
C THR A 15 28.64 11.62 -16.21
N THR A 16 29.01 11.66 -17.46
CA THR A 16 28.27 12.34 -18.52
C THR A 16 27.57 11.30 -19.37
N ALA A 17 26.28 11.46 -19.59
CA ALA A 17 25.47 10.53 -20.37
C ALA A 17 24.75 11.25 -21.52
N ILE A 18 24.50 10.49 -22.61
CA ILE A 18 23.68 10.94 -23.73
C ILE A 18 22.30 10.30 -23.56
N VAL A 19 21.24 11.11 -23.66
CA VAL A 19 19.86 10.61 -23.63
C VAL A 19 19.59 9.82 -24.89
N THR A 20 19.29 8.53 -24.76
CA THR A 20 19.06 7.59 -25.87
C THR A 20 17.59 7.29 -26.09
N ALA A 21 16.73 7.50 -25.07
CA ALA A 21 15.28 7.29 -25.13
C ALA A 21 14.57 8.25 -24.18
N THR A 22 13.34 8.67 -24.53
CA THR A 22 12.49 9.55 -23.72
C THR A 22 11.05 9.03 -23.68
N GLY A 23 10.28 9.42 -22.65
CA GLY A 23 8.87 9.07 -22.51
C GLY A 23 8.62 7.56 -22.56
N ASN A 24 7.65 7.13 -23.35
CA ASN A 24 7.25 5.71 -23.47
C ASN A 24 8.33 4.79 -24.07
N ASN A 25 9.37 5.36 -24.69
CA ASN A 25 10.47 4.59 -25.26
C ASN A 25 11.55 4.24 -24.22
N THR A 26 11.52 4.82 -23.02
CA THR A 26 12.39 4.43 -21.90
C THR A 26 11.96 3.07 -21.36
N GLU A 27 12.86 2.35 -20.67
CA GLU A 27 12.48 1.09 -19.99
C GLU A 27 11.38 1.35 -18.95
N PHE A 28 11.46 2.48 -18.24
CA PHE A 28 10.40 2.91 -17.33
C PHE A 28 9.09 3.23 -18.06
N GLY A 29 9.14 3.91 -19.19
CA GLY A 29 7.96 4.22 -20.02
C GLY A 29 7.25 2.96 -20.51
N LYS A 30 7.99 1.90 -20.86
CA LYS A 30 7.43 0.59 -21.22
C LYS A 30 6.69 -0.05 -20.04
N ILE A 31 7.26 0.03 -18.82
CA ILE A 31 6.62 -0.45 -17.59
C ILE A 31 5.34 0.35 -17.29
N ALA A 32 5.41 1.67 -17.40
CA ALA A 32 4.27 2.56 -17.19
C ALA A 32 3.14 2.33 -18.21
N ALA A 33 3.49 2.09 -19.49
CA ALA A 33 2.52 1.78 -20.54
C ALA A 33 1.77 0.45 -20.31
N LEU A 34 2.39 -0.52 -19.65
CA LEU A 34 1.73 -1.76 -19.23
C LEU A 34 0.71 -1.53 -18.10
N SER A 35 0.80 -0.41 -17.41
CA SER A 35 -0.08 -0.05 -16.28
C SER A 35 -1.26 0.83 -16.68
N SER A 36 -1.29 1.36 -17.90
CA SER A 36 -2.33 2.28 -18.39
C SER A 36 -3.56 1.55 -18.95
N ASN A 37 -4.08 0.56 -18.26
CA ASN A 37 -5.41 0.04 -18.60
C ASN A 37 -6.47 0.99 -18.05
N ASP A 38 -7.22 1.61 -18.97
CA ASP A 38 -8.42 2.41 -18.68
C ASP A 38 -9.60 1.52 -18.22
N GLU A 39 -9.39 0.68 -17.23
CA GLU A 39 -10.44 -0.17 -16.67
C GLU A 39 -11.44 0.69 -15.86
N ILE A 40 -12.73 0.56 -16.20
CA ILE A 40 -13.82 1.21 -15.49
C ILE A 40 -13.90 0.61 -14.06
N SER A 41 -14.15 1.44 -13.04
CA SER A 41 -14.32 0.99 -11.65
C SER A 41 -15.34 -0.17 -11.55
N PRO A 42 -15.05 -1.22 -10.76
CA PRO A 42 -15.97 -2.35 -10.55
C PRO A 42 -17.36 -1.92 -10.08
N THR A 43 -17.48 -0.88 -9.25
CA THR A 43 -18.78 -0.34 -8.83
C THR A 43 -19.47 0.39 -9.96
N GLN A 44 -18.74 1.15 -10.79
CA GLN A 44 -19.30 1.80 -11.96
C GLN A 44 -19.88 0.79 -12.97
N VAL A 45 -19.19 -0.32 -13.20
CA VAL A 45 -19.70 -1.42 -14.06
C VAL A 45 -21.02 -1.95 -13.52
N LYS A 46 -21.11 -2.20 -12.20
CA LYS A 46 -22.34 -2.68 -11.55
C LYS A 46 -23.47 -1.66 -11.57
N ILE A 47 -23.15 -0.38 -11.40
CA ILE A 47 -24.12 0.73 -11.53
C ILE A 47 -24.69 0.74 -12.94
N ASN A 48 -23.85 0.70 -13.95
CA ASN A 48 -24.25 0.69 -15.34
C ASN A 48 -25.12 -0.54 -15.69
N ASP A 49 -24.77 -1.73 -15.16
CA ASP A 49 -25.58 -2.95 -15.35
C ASP A 49 -26.96 -2.83 -14.68
N LEU A 50 -27.01 -2.27 -13.47
CA LEU A 50 -28.29 -2.01 -12.79
C LEU A 50 -29.17 -1.05 -13.60
N ILE A 51 -28.60 0.08 -14.05
CA ILE A 51 -29.31 1.07 -14.86
C ILE A 51 -29.82 0.44 -16.17
N LYS A 52 -29.01 -0.37 -16.85
CA LYS A 52 -29.45 -1.09 -18.06
C LYS A 52 -30.66 -2.00 -17.79
N LYS A 53 -30.61 -2.77 -16.70
CA LYS A 53 -31.74 -3.64 -16.31
C LYS A 53 -33.01 -2.84 -16.04
N LEU A 54 -32.89 -1.70 -15.36
CA LEU A 54 -34.02 -0.79 -15.12
C LEU A 54 -34.60 -0.25 -16.44
N ILE A 55 -33.75 0.22 -17.38
CA ILE A 55 -34.21 0.71 -18.68
C ILE A 55 -34.98 -0.38 -19.45
N TYR A 56 -34.48 -1.62 -19.48
CA TYR A 56 -35.21 -2.71 -20.15
C TYR A 56 -36.55 -3.02 -19.48
N ALA A 57 -36.59 -3.02 -18.15
CA ALA A 57 -37.85 -3.25 -17.40
C ALA A 57 -38.89 -2.16 -17.71
N VAL A 58 -38.46 -0.90 -17.70
CA VAL A 58 -39.34 0.25 -18.00
C VAL A 58 -39.82 0.24 -19.44
N PHE A 59 -38.97 -0.09 -20.38
CA PHE A 59 -39.35 -0.19 -21.78
C PHE A 59 -40.43 -1.26 -21.98
N LEU A 60 -40.31 -2.41 -21.30
CA LEU A 60 -41.29 -3.46 -21.33
C LEU A 60 -42.65 -2.99 -20.69
N ILE A 61 -42.59 -2.34 -19.53
CA ILE A 61 -43.77 -1.78 -18.86
C ILE A 61 -44.42 -0.72 -19.75
N GLY A 62 -43.63 0.13 -20.41
CA GLY A 62 -44.08 1.16 -21.33
C GLY A 62 -44.84 0.58 -22.54
N ILE A 63 -44.35 -0.50 -23.13
CA ILE A 63 -45.04 -1.19 -24.23
C ILE A 63 -46.38 -1.75 -23.76
N ILE A 64 -46.40 -2.41 -22.61
CA ILE A 64 -47.63 -2.96 -22.03
C ILE A 64 -48.62 -1.83 -21.74
N ALA A 65 -48.20 -0.74 -21.12
CA ALA A 65 -49.03 0.42 -20.81
C ALA A 65 -49.58 1.10 -22.08
N PHE A 66 -48.78 1.17 -23.16
CA PHE A 66 -49.20 1.72 -24.46
C PHE A 66 -50.37 0.93 -25.04
N PHE A 67 -50.25 -0.37 -25.19
CA PHE A 67 -51.31 -1.20 -25.73
C PHE A 67 -52.53 -1.26 -24.81
N PHE A 68 -52.32 -1.25 -23.50
CA PHE A 68 -53.41 -1.21 -22.51
C PHE A 68 -54.20 0.11 -22.59
N SER A 69 -53.54 1.27 -22.77
CA SER A 69 -54.18 2.57 -22.92
C SER A 69 -54.99 2.65 -24.22
N LEU A 70 -54.46 2.14 -25.33
CA LEU A 70 -55.20 2.03 -26.59
C LEU A 70 -56.43 1.12 -26.45
N PHE A 71 -56.32 -0.03 -25.79
CA PHE A 71 -57.44 -0.94 -25.55
C PHE A 71 -58.56 -0.27 -24.72
N ARG A 72 -58.18 0.66 -23.83
CA ARG A 72 -59.18 1.47 -23.07
C ARG A 72 -59.77 2.62 -23.90
N GLY A 73 -59.41 2.77 -25.16
CA GLY A 73 -59.95 3.82 -26.02
C GLY A 73 -59.27 5.20 -25.84
N ILE A 74 -58.13 5.24 -25.16
CA ILE A 74 -57.31 6.47 -25.05
C ILE A 74 -56.65 6.72 -26.40
N ASP A 75 -56.66 7.98 -26.87
CA ASP A 75 -56.03 8.38 -28.09
C ASP A 75 -54.53 8.04 -28.13
N ALA A 76 -54.00 7.73 -29.32
CA ALA A 76 -52.62 7.32 -29.48
C ALA A 76 -51.61 8.39 -29.01
N TYR A 77 -51.92 9.68 -29.17
CA TYR A 77 -51.07 10.77 -28.70
C TYR A 77 -50.99 10.84 -27.19
N GLU A 78 -52.14 10.74 -26.50
CA GLU A 78 -52.16 10.70 -25.03
C GLU A 78 -51.53 9.41 -24.48
N SER A 79 -51.72 8.27 -25.16
CA SER A 79 -51.04 7.01 -24.84
C SER A 79 -49.52 7.14 -24.94
N LEU A 80 -48.99 7.81 -25.95
CA LEU A 80 -47.57 8.07 -26.09
C LEU A 80 -47.03 9.00 -25.00
N ARG A 81 -47.81 10.06 -24.66
CA ARG A 81 -47.45 10.96 -23.54
C ARG A 81 -47.36 10.20 -22.21
N PHE A 82 -48.26 9.24 -22.01
CA PHE A 82 -48.26 8.39 -20.83
C PHE A 82 -47.00 7.52 -20.77
N VAL A 83 -46.66 6.87 -21.87
CA VAL A 83 -45.42 6.06 -21.98
C VAL A 83 -44.16 6.92 -21.76
N LEU A 84 -44.13 8.13 -22.31
CA LEU A 84 -43.01 9.05 -22.07
C LEU A 84 -42.91 9.43 -20.59
N ALA A 85 -44.04 9.68 -19.91
CA ALA A 85 -44.05 9.93 -18.48
C ALA A 85 -43.47 8.74 -17.69
N LEU A 86 -43.86 7.51 -18.04
CA LEU A 86 -43.34 6.29 -17.40
C LEU A 86 -41.83 6.12 -17.63
N ILE A 87 -41.34 6.36 -18.83
CA ILE A 87 -39.90 6.26 -19.14
C ILE A 87 -39.12 7.26 -18.30
N VAL A 88 -39.58 8.51 -18.24
CA VAL A 88 -38.91 9.58 -17.51
C VAL A 88 -38.96 9.33 -15.98
N SER A 89 -40.04 8.76 -15.46
CA SER A 89 -40.18 8.53 -14.01
C SER A 89 -39.18 7.53 -13.44
N VAL A 90 -38.64 6.61 -14.24
CA VAL A 90 -37.76 5.55 -13.72
C VAL A 90 -36.27 5.87 -13.89
N VAL A 91 -35.91 6.75 -14.81
CA VAL A 91 -34.50 7.05 -15.08
C VAL A 91 -33.92 7.95 -13.96
N PRO A 92 -32.92 7.48 -13.20
CA PRO A 92 -32.36 8.27 -12.09
C PRO A 92 -31.32 9.29 -12.61
N GLU A 93 -31.79 10.38 -13.20
CA GLU A 93 -30.93 11.34 -13.93
C GLU A 93 -29.96 12.11 -13.00
N GLY A 94 -30.36 12.38 -11.76
CA GLY A 94 -29.54 13.07 -10.77
C GLY A 94 -28.44 12.19 -10.16
N LEU A 95 -28.59 10.87 -10.19
CA LEU A 95 -27.71 9.94 -9.46
C LEU A 95 -26.24 9.95 -9.93
N PRO A 96 -25.91 9.93 -11.24
CA PRO A 96 -24.50 9.99 -11.68
C PRO A 96 -23.81 11.30 -11.25
N VAL A 97 -24.52 12.42 -11.33
CA VAL A 97 -24.02 13.73 -10.90
C VAL A 97 -23.76 13.72 -9.40
N ALA A 98 -24.74 13.24 -8.61
CA ALA A 98 -24.60 13.15 -7.15
C ALA A 98 -23.45 12.23 -6.73
N ILE A 99 -23.26 11.07 -7.35
CA ILE A 99 -22.12 10.18 -7.09
C ILE A 99 -20.80 10.91 -7.37
N THR A 100 -20.67 11.61 -8.49
CA THR A 100 -19.46 12.37 -8.83
C THR A 100 -19.15 13.43 -7.78
N ILE A 101 -20.16 14.16 -7.32
CA ILE A 101 -20.02 15.17 -6.28
C ILE A 101 -19.56 14.54 -4.96
N VAL A 102 -20.18 13.43 -4.54
CA VAL A 102 -19.83 12.69 -3.32
C VAL A 102 -18.38 12.19 -3.38
N LEU A 103 -17.95 11.63 -4.52
CA LEU A 103 -16.56 11.20 -4.71
C LEU A 103 -15.60 12.38 -4.61
N ALA A 104 -15.91 13.53 -5.23
CA ALA A 104 -15.09 14.74 -5.15
C ALA A 104 -14.94 15.26 -3.70
N PHE A 105 -16.02 15.29 -2.93
CA PHE A 105 -15.97 15.64 -1.50
C PHE A 105 -15.15 14.64 -0.69
N SER A 106 -15.26 13.35 -0.98
CA SER A 106 -14.50 12.31 -0.31
C SER A 106 -13.01 12.40 -0.61
N ILE A 107 -12.61 12.70 -1.85
CA ILE A 107 -11.22 13.02 -2.20
C ILE A 107 -10.70 14.19 -1.37
N LYS A 108 -11.46 15.29 -1.30
CA LYS A 108 -11.11 16.45 -0.49
C LYS A 108 -10.96 16.10 0.99
N LYS A 109 -11.82 15.24 1.52
CA LYS A 109 -11.75 14.75 2.91
C LYS A 109 -10.51 13.89 3.14
N LEU A 110 -10.18 12.96 2.23
CA LEU A 110 -8.98 12.14 2.30
C LEU A 110 -7.70 12.98 2.20
N ALA A 111 -7.66 13.99 1.32
CA ALA A 111 -6.53 14.89 1.22
C ALA A 111 -6.27 15.66 2.54
N ARG A 112 -7.33 16.05 3.27
CA ARG A 112 -7.21 16.62 4.63
C ARG A 112 -6.63 15.62 5.63
N HIS A 113 -6.88 14.34 5.44
CA HIS A 113 -6.29 13.24 6.22
C HIS A 113 -4.96 12.74 5.64
N LYS A 114 -4.29 13.54 4.82
CA LYS A 114 -2.97 13.23 4.25
C LYS A 114 -2.92 12.08 3.23
N ALA A 115 -4.06 11.61 2.73
CA ALA A 115 -4.14 10.68 1.62
C ALA A 115 -4.51 11.43 0.33
N LEU A 116 -3.56 11.54 -0.60
CA LEU A 116 -3.78 12.13 -1.91
C LEU A 116 -4.20 11.04 -2.89
N VAL A 117 -5.41 11.13 -3.41
CA VAL A 117 -5.94 10.19 -4.40
C VAL A 117 -5.57 10.67 -5.79
N THR A 118 -4.81 9.91 -6.53
CA THR A 118 -4.38 10.17 -7.92
C THR A 118 -5.34 9.55 -8.93
N ASN A 119 -6.00 8.44 -8.55
CA ASN A 119 -6.96 7.73 -9.37
C ASN A 119 -8.31 7.60 -8.63
N MET A 120 -9.37 8.18 -9.17
CA MET A 120 -10.72 8.16 -8.56
C MET A 120 -11.27 6.73 -8.35
N ARG A 121 -10.84 5.76 -9.17
CA ARG A 121 -11.26 4.35 -9.06
C ARG A 121 -10.83 3.71 -7.75
N ALA A 122 -9.66 4.12 -7.23
CA ALA A 122 -9.14 3.60 -5.98
C ALA A 122 -10.08 3.89 -4.80
N LEU A 123 -10.80 5.01 -4.86
CA LEU A 123 -11.73 5.41 -3.80
C LEU A 123 -12.87 4.41 -3.60
N ASP A 124 -13.37 3.89 -4.69
CA ASP A 124 -14.44 2.90 -4.72
C ASP A 124 -13.92 1.50 -4.34
N SER A 125 -12.74 1.18 -4.83
CA SER A 125 -12.13 -0.14 -4.62
C SER A 125 -11.49 -0.29 -3.24
N ILE A 126 -11.05 0.79 -2.58
CA ILE A 126 -10.39 0.69 -1.27
C ILE A 126 -11.31 0.14 -0.19
N GLY A 127 -12.62 0.43 -0.28
CA GLY A 127 -13.61 -0.08 0.68
C GLY A 127 -13.81 -1.60 0.66
N ILE A 128 -13.39 -2.28 -0.42
CA ILE A 128 -13.49 -3.74 -0.57
C ILE A 128 -12.17 -4.47 -0.36
N VAL A 129 -11.09 -3.75 -0.08
CA VAL A 129 -9.79 -4.34 0.22
C VAL A 129 -9.90 -5.27 1.43
N ASN A 130 -9.47 -6.52 1.24
CA ASN A 130 -9.42 -7.53 2.30
C ASN A 130 -7.99 -7.95 2.66
N VAL A 131 -6.98 -7.56 1.84
CA VAL A 131 -5.56 -7.76 2.12
C VAL A 131 -4.81 -6.46 1.88
N ILE A 132 -4.00 -6.03 2.85
CA ILE A 132 -3.03 -4.95 2.70
C ILE A 132 -1.65 -5.59 2.74
N ALA A 133 -0.98 -5.66 1.60
CA ALA A 133 0.41 -6.06 1.48
C ALA A 133 1.28 -4.81 1.66
N THR A 134 2.15 -4.79 2.65
CA THR A 134 2.94 -3.62 3.01
C THR A 134 4.42 -3.94 3.03
N ASP A 135 5.24 -3.06 2.44
CA ASP A 135 6.66 -3.06 2.75
C ASP A 135 6.86 -2.66 4.23
N LYS A 136 7.86 -3.25 4.86
CA LYS A 136 8.23 -2.89 6.23
C LYS A 136 8.81 -1.48 6.29
N THR A 137 9.83 -1.23 5.46
CA THR A 137 10.67 -0.03 5.53
C THR A 137 9.92 1.20 5.04
N GLY A 138 10.02 2.31 5.78
CA GLY A 138 9.36 3.57 5.39
C GLY A 138 7.85 3.60 5.64
N THR A 139 7.17 2.44 5.74
CA THR A 139 5.72 2.34 5.99
C THR A 139 5.40 2.01 7.44
N LEU A 140 5.82 0.83 7.91
CA LEU A 140 5.63 0.39 9.29
C LEU A 140 6.72 0.93 10.22
N THR A 141 7.83 1.37 9.64
CA THR A 141 9.00 1.94 10.30
C THR A 141 9.28 3.36 9.81
N HIS A 142 10.16 4.08 10.51
CA HIS A 142 10.49 5.47 10.17
C HIS A 142 11.44 5.63 9.00
N ASN A 143 11.99 4.55 8.44
CA ASN A 143 13.11 4.55 7.49
C ASN A 143 14.33 5.32 8.03
N LYS A 144 14.53 5.26 9.34
CA LYS A 144 15.66 5.87 10.04
C LYS A 144 16.29 4.84 10.94
N LEU A 145 17.48 4.41 10.57
CA LEU A 145 18.27 3.49 11.39
C LEU A 145 18.67 4.16 12.69
N LYS A 146 18.61 3.42 13.78
CA LYS A 146 19.10 3.83 15.10
C LYS A 146 19.91 2.73 15.73
N VAL A 147 21.01 3.10 16.37
CA VAL A 147 21.78 2.20 17.22
C VAL A 147 21.06 2.10 18.55
N HIS A 148 20.64 0.89 18.94
CA HIS A 148 19.98 0.63 20.21
C HIS A 148 20.98 0.42 21.35
N ASP A 149 22.02 -0.39 21.09
CA ASP A 149 23.06 -0.67 22.06
C ASP A 149 24.32 -1.13 21.34
N VAL A 150 25.45 -1.01 22.04
CA VAL A 150 26.77 -1.50 21.61
C VAL A 150 27.33 -2.43 22.67
N PHE A 151 27.89 -3.56 22.25
CA PHE A 151 28.48 -4.56 23.12
C PHE A 151 29.97 -4.74 22.77
N PRO A 152 30.90 -4.30 23.64
CA PRO A 152 32.33 -4.47 23.42
C PRO A 152 32.72 -5.95 23.59
N PHE A 153 33.69 -6.41 22.79
CA PHE A 153 34.28 -7.73 22.91
C PHE A 153 35.16 -7.81 24.18
N LYS A 154 35.38 -9.02 24.68
CA LYS A 154 36.18 -9.27 25.89
C LYS A 154 37.57 -8.58 25.82
N GLY A 155 37.90 -7.78 26.84
CA GLY A 155 39.13 -7.00 26.90
C GLY A 155 39.02 -5.56 26.37
N HIS A 156 37.91 -5.20 25.73
CA HIS A 156 37.64 -3.84 25.25
C HIS A 156 36.57 -3.12 26.08
N THR A 157 36.61 -1.79 26.04
CA THR A 157 35.62 -0.93 26.70
C THR A 157 34.62 -0.36 25.70
N LYS A 158 33.47 0.14 26.22
CA LYS A 158 32.51 0.88 25.35
C LYS A 158 33.16 2.10 24.70
N THR A 159 34.13 2.74 25.38
CA THR A 159 34.86 3.89 24.85
C THR A 159 35.75 3.47 23.67
N THR A 160 36.51 2.38 23.82
CA THR A 160 37.32 1.82 22.72
C THR A 160 36.46 1.49 21.52
N LEU A 161 35.32 0.82 21.73
CA LEU A 161 34.38 0.48 20.65
C LEU A 161 33.84 1.74 19.97
N LYS A 162 33.45 2.78 20.71
CA LYS A 162 32.99 4.06 20.13
C LYS A 162 34.06 4.73 19.28
N ASN A 163 35.33 4.68 19.69
CA ASN A 163 36.44 5.23 18.90
C ASN A 163 36.63 4.44 17.60
N ILE A 164 36.56 3.11 17.62
CA ILE A 164 36.65 2.29 16.41
C ILE A 164 35.43 2.48 15.50
N ILE A 165 34.22 2.63 16.07
CA ILE A 165 33.02 3.01 15.29
C ILE A 165 33.32 4.31 14.54
N ARG A 166 33.84 5.36 15.21
CA ARG A 166 34.18 6.65 14.60
C ARG A 166 35.16 6.48 13.42
N LEU A 167 36.21 5.71 13.60
CA LEU A 167 37.21 5.43 12.55
C LEU A 167 36.61 4.61 11.39
N SER A 168 35.52 3.88 11.62
CA SER A 168 34.88 3.08 10.58
C SER A 168 33.87 3.87 9.72
N LEU A 169 33.53 5.12 10.08
CA LEU A 169 32.57 5.93 9.36
C LEU A 169 33.12 6.46 8.04
N ASN A 170 32.26 6.55 7.03
CA ASN A 170 32.54 7.09 5.70
C ASN A 170 31.63 8.28 5.41
N ILE A 171 31.66 9.29 6.29
CA ILE A 171 30.81 10.48 6.15
C ILE A 171 31.51 11.52 5.28
N LYS A 172 30.82 11.95 4.22
CA LYS A 172 31.27 12.98 3.27
C LYS A 172 30.21 14.07 3.16
N GLN A 173 30.57 15.23 2.60
CA GLN A 173 29.57 16.22 2.17
C GLN A 173 28.73 15.60 1.03
N GLY A 174 27.43 15.49 1.21
CA GLY A 174 26.50 14.91 0.24
C GLY A 174 25.73 13.70 0.78
N PHE A 175 25.49 12.70 -0.07
CA PHE A 175 24.78 11.48 0.32
C PHE A 175 25.63 10.60 1.21
N ASN A 176 25.15 10.32 2.41
CA ASN A 176 25.78 9.44 3.40
C ASN A 176 25.00 8.14 3.55
N ASP A 177 25.71 7.03 3.79
CA ASP A 177 25.08 5.75 4.11
C ASP A 177 24.22 5.89 5.38
N PRO A 178 22.92 5.50 5.37
CA PRO A 178 22.05 5.58 6.54
C PRO A 178 22.60 4.86 7.79
N MET A 179 23.41 3.80 7.59
CA MET A 179 24.08 3.08 8.67
C MET A 179 25.15 3.96 9.33
N ASP A 180 25.93 4.68 8.54
CA ASP A 180 26.98 5.58 9.03
C ASP A 180 26.39 6.77 9.77
N VAL A 181 25.30 7.33 9.25
CA VAL A 181 24.56 8.39 9.94
C VAL A 181 24.02 7.92 11.30
N ALA A 182 23.45 6.72 11.37
CA ALA A 182 22.94 6.18 12.63
C ALA A 182 24.05 5.92 13.67
N LEU A 183 25.21 5.48 13.20
CA LEU A 183 26.39 5.28 14.05
C LEU A 183 26.97 6.60 14.53
N GLU A 184 27.05 7.63 13.67
CA GLU A 184 27.50 8.97 14.01
C GLU A 184 26.59 9.61 15.06
N ASP A 185 25.27 9.56 14.86
CA ASP A 185 24.28 10.07 15.80
C ASP A 185 24.43 9.44 17.20
N TYR A 186 24.79 8.15 17.25
CA TYR A 186 24.98 7.44 18.52
C TYR A 186 26.27 7.82 19.24
N ILE A 187 27.38 7.98 18.52
CA ILE A 187 28.68 8.27 19.14
C ILE A 187 28.91 9.76 19.41
N GLY A 188 28.19 10.63 18.69
CA GLY A 188 28.38 12.09 18.69
C GLY A 188 29.60 12.55 17.89
N THR A 189 29.59 13.81 17.50
CA THR A 189 30.70 14.45 16.79
C THR A 189 31.85 14.77 17.75
N SER A 190 33.06 14.27 17.48
CA SER A 190 34.29 14.66 18.16
C SER A 190 35.43 14.65 17.16
N ASN A 191 36.26 15.68 17.18
CA ASN A 191 37.33 15.92 16.19
C ASN A 191 38.71 15.39 16.60
N ASP A 192 38.85 14.59 17.63
CA ASP A 192 40.14 14.03 18.05
C ASP A 192 40.43 12.74 17.27
N ASN A 193 41.12 12.86 16.17
CA ASN A 193 41.69 11.72 15.44
C ASN A 193 43.23 11.92 15.26
N ASP A 194 43.99 11.16 16.02
CA ASP A 194 45.45 11.04 15.87
C ASP A 194 45.88 10.22 14.62
N TYR A 195 44.93 9.79 13.79
CA TYR A 195 45.16 8.90 12.67
C TYR A 195 44.96 9.61 11.33
N SER A 196 45.93 9.46 10.40
CA SER A 196 45.80 9.98 9.03
C SER A 196 45.11 8.96 8.13
N LEU A 197 43.92 9.32 7.59
CA LEU A 197 43.19 8.48 6.65
C LEU A 197 43.96 8.36 5.32
N VAL A 198 44.30 7.13 4.91
CA VAL A 198 44.97 6.82 3.66
C VAL A 198 43.96 6.44 2.57
N LYS A 199 43.02 5.55 2.92
CA LYS A 199 42.08 5.02 1.95
C LYS A 199 40.77 4.62 2.58
N THR A 200 39.67 4.91 1.88
CA THR A 200 38.31 4.45 2.20
C THR A 200 37.91 3.33 1.24
N PHE A 201 37.38 2.26 1.78
CA PHE A 201 36.80 1.15 1.03
C PHE A 201 35.27 1.21 1.22
N PRO A 202 34.50 1.59 0.16
CA PRO A 202 33.05 1.66 0.24
C PRO A 202 32.47 0.27 0.48
N PHE A 203 31.19 0.24 0.90
CA PHE A 203 30.48 -1.00 1.15
C PHE A 203 30.41 -1.87 -0.11
N LYS A 204 30.79 -3.15 0.03
CA LYS A 204 30.67 -4.17 -1.00
C LYS A 204 29.62 -5.19 -0.60
N GLN A 205 28.61 -5.34 -1.45
CA GLN A 205 27.47 -6.21 -1.18
C GLN A 205 27.86 -7.69 -1.11
N ASP A 206 28.75 -8.15 -2.00
CA ASP A 206 29.28 -9.53 -2.05
C ASP A 206 30.05 -9.92 -0.79
N LEU A 207 30.75 -8.97 -0.16
CA LEU A 207 31.49 -9.17 1.09
C LEU A 207 30.68 -8.78 2.33
N SER A 208 29.62 -8.00 2.17
CA SER A 208 28.80 -7.43 3.25
C SER A 208 29.62 -6.61 4.26
N LEU A 209 30.63 -5.88 3.80
CA LEU A 209 31.53 -5.08 4.64
C LEU A 209 32.05 -3.81 3.95
N SER A 210 32.51 -2.85 4.76
CA SER A 210 33.24 -1.65 4.36
C SER A 210 34.41 -1.40 5.32
N GLY A 211 35.31 -0.51 4.99
CA GLY A 211 36.45 -0.23 5.88
C GLY A 211 37.25 1.01 5.52
N ASN A 212 38.11 1.40 6.45
CA ASN A 212 39.03 2.52 6.31
C ASN A 212 40.48 2.09 6.67
N LEU A 213 41.45 2.59 5.93
CA LEU A 213 42.85 2.38 6.18
C LEU A 213 43.49 3.67 6.68
N PHE A 214 44.09 3.61 7.84
CA PHE A 214 44.80 4.72 8.45
C PHE A 214 46.30 4.46 8.53
N LYS A 215 47.09 5.51 8.39
CA LYS A 215 48.52 5.47 8.61
C LYS A 215 48.84 5.73 10.09
N THR A 216 49.66 4.87 10.69
CA THR A 216 50.26 5.06 12.00
C THR A 216 51.75 5.36 11.82
N LYS A 217 52.52 5.58 12.91
CA LYS A 217 53.96 5.94 12.81
C LYS A 217 54.77 4.92 12.00
N ASP A 218 54.56 3.61 12.28
CA ASP A 218 55.38 2.54 11.70
C ASP A 218 54.57 1.46 10.96
N SER A 219 53.26 1.61 10.84
CA SER A 219 52.34 0.60 10.29
C SER A 219 51.04 1.23 9.78
N TYR A 220 50.12 0.39 9.36
CA TYR A 220 48.77 0.80 8.97
C TYR A 220 47.75 0.14 9.90
N LEU A 221 46.71 0.89 10.24
CA LEU A 221 45.54 0.38 10.95
C LEU A 221 44.40 0.23 9.95
N LEU A 222 43.97 -0.99 9.73
CA LEU A 222 42.76 -1.30 8.95
C LEU A 222 41.60 -1.43 9.93
N VAL A 223 40.54 -0.65 9.70
CA VAL A 223 39.28 -0.70 10.45
C VAL A 223 38.20 -1.16 9.52
N ILE A 224 37.48 -2.22 9.89
CA ILE A 224 36.40 -2.83 9.09
C ILE A 224 35.12 -2.86 9.90
N LYS A 225 34.00 -2.55 9.23
CA LYS A 225 32.65 -2.80 9.75
C LYS A 225 31.85 -3.62 8.75
N GLY A 226 30.94 -4.47 9.24
CA GLY A 226 30.09 -5.28 8.39
C GLY A 226 29.16 -6.19 9.17
N ALA A 227 28.40 -7.01 8.46
CA ALA A 227 27.50 -7.99 9.09
C ALA A 227 28.29 -8.93 9.99
N TYR A 228 27.83 -9.14 11.23
CA TYR A 228 28.53 -9.95 12.22
C TYR A 228 28.89 -11.34 11.69
N ARG A 229 27.94 -12.02 11.04
CA ARG A 229 28.15 -13.37 10.47
C ARG A 229 29.27 -13.40 9.42
N SER A 230 29.37 -12.37 8.58
CA SER A 230 30.41 -12.29 7.54
C SER A 230 31.79 -11.98 8.13
N LEU A 231 31.86 -11.16 9.19
CA LEU A 231 33.13 -10.76 9.79
C LEU A 231 33.74 -11.84 10.68
N VAL A 232 32.93 -12.66 11.34
CA VAL A 232 33.39 -13.78 12.16
C VAL A 232 34.26 -14.78 11.38
N GLU A 233 34.04 -14.93 10.07
CA GLU A 233 34.82 -15.82 9.20
C GLU A 233 36.31 -15.43 9.05
N TYR A 234 36.63 -14.18 9.39
CA TYR A 234 38.02 -13.67 9.32
C TYR A 234 38.76 -13.76 10.66
N LEU A 235 38.07 -14.16 11.74
CA LEU A 235 38.69 -14.34 13.06
C LEU A 235 39.43 -15.68 13.18
N ASN A 236 40.41 -15.73 14.06
CA ASN A 236 41.09 -16.99 14.36
C ASN A 236 40.11 -17.97 15.06
N SER A 237 40.27 -19.25 14.77
CA SER A 237 39.41 -20.34 15.33
C SER A 237 39.47 -20.44 16.87
N GLU A 238 40.47 -19.90 17.51
CA GLU A 238 40.65 -19.87 18.96
C GLU A 238 39.91 -18.73 19.66
N THR A 239 39.29 -17.81 18.89
CA THR A 239 38.56 -16.66 19.48
C THR A 239 37.31 -17.10 20.22
N ASP A 240 37.24 -16.85 21.53
CA ASP A 240 36.07 -17.16 22.35
C ASP A 240 34.92 -16.19 22.06
N LEU A 241 34.03 -16.58 21.17
CA LEU A 241 32.86 -15.80 20.72
C LEU A 241 31.58 -16.07 21.52
N LYS A 242 31.63 -16.94 22.56
CA LYS A 242 30.41 -17.42 23.25
C LYS A 242 29.50 -16.28 23.70
N ASN A 243 30.03 -15.31 24.44
CA ASN A 243 29.25 -14.17 24.95
C ASN A 243 28.79 -13.23 23.82
N THR A 244 29.61 -13.02 22.82
CA THR A 244 29.26 -12.17 21.65
C THR A 244 28.18 -12.82 20.81
N ASN A 245 28.24 -14.15 20.60
CA ASN A 245 27.20 -14.90 19.90
C ASN A 245 25.86 -14.84 20.64
N LEU A 246 25.87 -14.98 21.99
CA LEU A 246 24.65 -14.82 22.80
C LEU A 246 24.05 -13.42 22.64
N LYS A 247 24.91 -12.37 22.69
CA LYS A 247 24.43 -11.00 22.54
C LYS A 247 23.98 -10.68 21.10
N ALA A 248 24.68 -11.21 20.12
CA ALA A 248 24.26 -11.10 18.73
C ALA A 248 22.92 -11.80 18.46
N HIS A 249 22.70 -12.96 19.10
CA HIS A 249 21.42 -13.66 19.04
C HIS A 249 20.30 -12.85 19.73
N GLU A 250 20.57 -12.30 20.91
CA GLU A 250 19.63 -11.40 21.63
C GLU A 250 19.22 -10.21 20.76
N TYR A 251 20.18 -9.54 20.10
CA TYR A 251 19.89 -8.46 19.17
C TYR A 251 19.07 -8.93 17.97
N GLY A 252 19.37 -10.11 17.41
CA GLY A 252 18.62 -10.69 16.30
C GLY A 252 17.15 -10.98 16.67
N VAL A 253 16.93 -11.60 17.84
CA VAL A 253 15.58 -11.88 18.38
C VAL A 253 14.82 -10.58 18.67
N ALA A 254 15.51 -9.50 19.07
CA ALA A 254 14.91 -8.18 19.25
C ALA A 254 14.61 -7.45 17.90
N GLY A 255 14.95 -8.05 16.75
CA GLY A 255 14.73 -7.45 15.45
C GLY A 255 15.83 -6.47 15.00
N HIS A 256 17.02 -6.51 15.63
CA HIS A 256 18.13 -5.63 15.27
C HIS A 256 19.10 -6.31 14.29
N LYS A 257 19.58 -5.56 13.30
CA LYS A 257 20.72 -5.95 12.49
C LYS A 257 21.98 -5.86 13.34
N VAL A 258 22.81 -6.90 13.31
CA VAL A 258 24.04 -6.96 14.11
C VAL A 258 25.23 -6.61 13.22
N ILE A 259 25.84 -5.46 13.51
CA ILE A 259 27.05 -4.96 12.84
C ILE A 259 28.23 -5.18 13.75
N ALA A 260 29.29 -5.80 13.23
CA ALA A 260 30.56 -5.99 13.94
C ALA A 260 31.60 -4.97 13.48
N PHE A 261 32.56 -4.71 14.38
CA PHE A 261 33.69 -3.81 14.17
C PHE A 261 34.96 -4.57 14.50
N MET A 262 35.89 -4.59 13.54
CA MET A 262 37.18 -5.28 13.63
C MET A 262 38.30 -4.37 13.25
N THR A 263 39.47 -4.63 13.78
CA THR A 263 40.71 -3.96 13.43
C THR A 263 41.80 -4.96 13.07
N ALA A 264 42.75 -4.54 12.23
CA ALA A 264 43.97 -5.27 12.00
C ALA A 264 45.14 -4.28 11.80
N LYS A 265 46.31 -4.58 12.40
CA LYS A 265 47.57 -3.89 12.09
C LYS A 265 48.24 -4.60 10.92
N ILE A 266 48.61 -3.84 9.92
CA ILE A 266 49.28 -4.36 8.70
C ILE A 266 50.51 -3.52 8.37
N ASP A 267 51.52 -4.17 7.79
CA ASP A 267 52.84 -3.55 7.53
C ASP A 267 52.89 -2.87 6.15
N HIS A 268 51.90 -3.09 5.31
CA HIS A 268 51.83 -2.54 3.95
C HIS A 268 50.44 -2.01 3.61
N GLU A 269 50.38 -1.09 2.67
CA GLU A 269 49.15 -0.53 2.15
C GLU A 269 48.36 -1.57 1.31
N ILE A 270 47.06 -1.70 1.55
CA ILE A 270 46.17 -2.56 0.76
C ILE A 270 45.35 -1.73 -0.21
N THR A 271 45.16 -2.26 -1.42
CA THR A 271 44.40 -1.59 -2.48
C THR A 271 42.96 -2.05 -2.59
N SER A 272 42.61 -3.22 -2.02
CA SER A 272 41.28 -3.81 -2.10
C SER A 272 40.98 -4.71 -0.89
N LEU A 273 39.70 -4.80 -0.53
CA LEU A 273 39.20 -5.72 0.52
C LEU A 273 39.00 -7.17 0.01
N ASN A 274 39.26 -7.49 -1.25
CA ASN A 274 39.01 -8.84 -1.80
C ASN A 274 39.96 -9.91 -1.20
N ASN A 275 41.10 -9.50 -0.65
CA ASN A 275 42.13 -10.40 -0.13
C ASN A 275 42.24 -10.42 1.40
N LEU A 276 41.15 -10.07 2.13
CA LEU A 276 41.16 -10.02 3.60
C LEU A 276 41.56 -11.35 4.25
N LYS A 277 41.25 -12.50 3.64
CA LYS A 277 41.68 -13.84 4.13
C LYS A 277 43.22 -14.02 4.25
N ARG A 278 44.01 -13.16 3.63
CA ARG A 278 45.47 -13.16 3.77
C ARG A 278 45.96 -12.42 5.01
N ILE A 279 45.14 -11.59 5.64
CA ILE A 279 45.43 -10.84 6.86
C ILE A 279 45.08 -11.74 8.04
N LYS A 280 46.11 -12.09 8.87
CA LYS A 280 45.95 -13.10 9.93
C LYS A 280 45.57 -12.56 11.32
N ASN A 281 45.68 -11.27 11.55
CA ASN A 281 45.57 -10.70 12.90
C ASN A 281 44.38 -9.76 13.04
N PHE A 282 43.20 -10.22 12.64
CA PHE A 282 41.99 -9.49 12.92
C PHE A 282 41.58 -9.63 14.37
N GLU A 283 41.28 -8.50 15.00
CA GLU A 283 40.76 -8.39 16.36
C GLU A 283 39.33 -7.86 16.33
N LEU A 284 38.42 -8.60 16.95
CA LEU A 284 37.04 -8.16 17.13
C LEU A 284 36.96 -7.15 18.28
N ILE A 285 36.50 -5.95 18.03
CA ILE A 285 36.36 -4.89 19.05
C ILE A 285 35.00 -4.90 19.70
N GLY A 286 33.97 -5.24 18.94
CA GLY A 286 32.61 -5.37 19.46
C GLY A 286 31.56 -5.38 18.36
N ILE A 287 30.30 -5.38 18.82
CA ILE A 287 29.12 -5.38 17.95
C ILE A 287 28.15 -4.25 18.32
N ALA A 288 27.35 -3.82 17.37
CA ALA A 288 26.22 -2.90 17.56
C ALA A 288 24.92 -3.53 17.07
N GLY A 289 23.84 -3.36 17.83
CA GLY A 289 22.48 -3.67 17.42
C GLY A 289 21.82 -2.43 16.80
N ILE A 290 21.47 -2.51 15.51
CA ILE A 290 20.91 -1.39 14.74
C ILE A 290 19.59 -1.82 14.14
N SER A 291 18.55 -1.04 14.27
CA SER A 291 17.28 -1.29 13.59
C SER A 291 16.60 0.00 13.15
N ASP A 292 15.70 -0.15 12.21
CA ASP A 292 14.75 0.88 11.86
C ASP A 292 13.60 0.86 12.88
N SER A 293 13.34 2.00 13.50
CA SER A 293 12.36 2.08 14.59
C SER A 293 10.94 1.96 14.06
N ILE A 294 10.16 1.06 14.69
CA ILE A 294 8.74 0.91 14.39
C ILE A 294 8.00 2.21 14.75
N ARG A 295 7.10 2.66 13.88
CA ARG A 295 6.23 3.81 14.14
C ARG A 295 5.29 3.49 15.30
N LYS A 296 5.13 4.43 16.23
CA LYS A 296 4.29 4.22 17.42
C LYS A 296 2.84 3.89 17.06
N GLU A 297 2.35 4.47 15.97
CA GLU A 297 0.98 4.32 15.46
C GLU A 297 0.77 3.01 14.69
N ALA A 298 1.84 2.40 14.17
CA ALA A 298 1.74 1.24 13.28
C ALA A 298 1.01 0.05 13.93
N LYS A 299 1.31 -0.25 15.19
CA LYS A 299 0.65 -1.34 15.93
C LYS A 299 -0.85 -1.11 16.09
N ALA A 300 -1.26 0.12 16.41
CA ALA A 300 -2.68 0.46 16.54
C ALA A 300 -3.38 0.34 15.19
N ALA A 301 -2.76 0.87 14.12
CA ALA A 301 -3.30 0.81 12.78
C ALA A 301 -3.44 -0.63 12.24
N VAL A 302 -2.47 -1.51 12.52
CA VAL A 302 -2.56 -2.94 12.21
C VAL A 302 -3.73 -3.59 12.96
N ASN A 303 -3.90 -3.29 14.25
CA ASN A 303 -5.04 -3.81 15.03
C ASN A 303 -6.38 -3.32 14.48
N ASP A 304 -6.47 -2.07 14.05
CA ASP A 304 -7.66 -1.51 13.41
C ASP A 304 -7.97 -2.24 12.08
N ALA A 305 -6.96 -2.54 11.26
CA ALA A 305 -7.11 -3.33 10.04
C ALA A 305 -7.63 -4.74 10.34
N LEU A 306 -7.02 -5.43 11.31
CA LEU A 306 -7.44 -6.79 11.73
C LEU A 306 -8.86 -6.79 12.31
N SER A 307 -9.22 -5.77 13.09
CA SER A 307 -10.58 -5.57 13.61
C SER A 307 -11.60 -5.37 12.48
N ALA A 308 -11.18 -4.70 11.41
CA ALA A 308 -11.95 -4.52 10.19
C ALA A 308 -11.98 -5.78 9.28
N LYS A 309 -11.46 -6.92 9.76
CA LYS A 309 -11.35 -8.18 9.01
C LYS A 309 -10.54 -8.02 7.71
N THR A 310 -9.57 -7.14 7.72
CA THR A 310 -8.61 -6.96 6.63
C THR A 310 -7.27 -7.55 7.07
N LYS A 311 -6.77 -8.54 6.32
CA LYS A 311 -5.47 -9.19 6.56
C LYS A 311 -4.35 -8.21 6.25
N VAL A 312 -3.37 -8.10 7.13
CA VAL A 312 -2.14 -7.34 6.88
C VAL A 312 -1.02 -8.33 6.59
N VAL A 313 -0.33 -8.14 5.48
CA VAL A 313 0.78 -8.97 5.02
C VAL A 313 2.03 -8.10 4.95
N MET A 314 3.05 -8.43 5.74
CA MET A 314 4.32 -7.74 5.72
C MET A 314 5.29 -8.41 4.74
N ILE A 315 5.86 -7.63 3.84
CA ILE A 315 6.84 -8.07 2.84
C ILE A 315 8.17 -7.35 3.15
N THR A 316 9.24 -8.10 3.42
CA THR A 316 10.51 -7.49 3.79
C THR A 316 11.73 -8.27 3.26
N GLY A 317 12.81 -7.56 2.95
CA GLY A 317 14.13 -8.15 2.65
C GLY A 317 14.89 -8.63 3.89
N ASP A 318 14.37 -8.42 5.10
CA ASP A 318 15.02 -8.83 6.35
C ASP A 318 15.10 -10.36 6.48
N GLN A 319 16.02 -10.81 7.34
CA GLN A 319 16.15 -12.23 7.70
C GLN A 319 14.92 -12.70 8.49
N PHE A 320 14.68 -14.01 8.46
CA PHE A 320 13.53 -14.66 9.10
C PHE A 320 13.30 -14.21 10.54
N ASP A 321 14.34 -14.28 11.40
CA ASP A 321 14.24 -13.95 12.83
C ASP A 321 13.84 -12.48 13.05
N THR A 322 14.43 -11.57 12.29
CA THR A 322 14.12 -10.14 12.33
C THR A 322 12.70 -9.85 11.84
N ALA A 323 12.29 -10.47 10.74
CA ALA A 323 10.96 -10.33 10.18
C ALA A 323 9.88 -10.86 11.14
N TYR A 324 10.13 -12.02 11.78
CA TYR A 324 9.25 -12.58 12.80
C TYR A 324 9.13 -11.66 14.01
N ALA A 325 10.25 -11.17 14.56
CA ALA A 325 10.26 -10.29 15.71
C ALA A 325 9.44 -8.99 15.47
N ILE A 326 9.61 -8.38 14.31
CA ILE A 326 8.84 -7.18 13.92
C ILE A 326 7.37 -7.53 13.70
N GLY A 327 7.08 -8.63 13.01
CA GLY A 327 5.71 -9.11 12.80
C GLY A 327 4.97 -9.37 14.10
N GLN A 328 5.65 -9.94 15.11
CA GLN A 328 5.11 -10.18 16.45
C GLN A 328 4.85 -8.86 17.20
N GLN A 329 5.78 -7.92 17.17
CA GLN A 329 5.62 -6.61 17.80
C GLN A 329 4.41 -5.83 17.26
N LEU A 330 4.13 -6.00 15.96
CA LEU A 330 3.02 -5.36 15.25
C LEU A 330 1.70 -6.17 15.28
N ASN A 331 1.67 -7.35 15.90
CA ASN A 331 0.53 -8.28 15.88
C ASN A 331 0.18 -8.83 14.47
N ILE A 332 1.11 -8.79 13.52
CA ILE A 332 0.96 -9.37 12.17
C ILE A 332 1.22 -10.88 12.21
N ALA A 333 2.25 -11.31 12.94
CA ALA A 333 2.57 -12.73 13.16
C ALA A 333 2.33 -13.11 14.62
N LYS A 334 1.79 -14.32 14.85
CA LYS A 334 1.57 -14.90 16.19
C LYS A 334 2.57 -16.01 16.49
N SER A 335 3.00 -16.72 15.47
CA SER A 335 3.89 -17.88 15.54
C SER A 335 4.92 -17.84 14.41
N PRO A 336 6.05 -18.55 14.53
CA PRO A 336 7.01 -18.68 13.43
C PRO A 336 6.42 -19.28 12.15
N SER A 337 5.35 -20.07 12.25
CA SER A 337 4.63 -20.63 11.07
C SER A 337 3.91 -19.57 10.23
N ASP A 338 3.67 -18.37 10.77
CA ASP A 338 3.09 -17.24 10.04
C ASP A 338 4.13 -16.53 9.14
N VAL A 339 5.40 -16.97 9.19
CA VAL A 339 6.52 -16.39 8.46
C VAL A 339 7.04 -17.36 7.41
N PHE A 340 7.16 -16.89 6.16
CA PHE A 340 7.76 -17.67 5.08
C PHE A 340 9.08 -17.03 4.63
N ASP A 341 10.14 -17.87 4.53
CA ASP A 341 11.45 -17.47 4.00
C ASP A 341 11.48 -17.59 2.48
N CYS A 342 11.41 -16.47 1.79
CA CYS A 342 11.34 -16.42 0.33
C CYS A 342 12.64 -16.86 -0.38
N SER A 343 13.75 -17.07 0.34
CA SER A 343 14.94 -17.70 -0.25
C SER A 343 14.67 -19.14 -0.71
N LYS A 344 13.65 -19.79 -0.15
CA LYS A 344 13.19 -21.15 -0.50
C LYS A 344 12.07 -21.19 -1.55
N MET A 345 11.69 -20.02 -2.11
CA MET A 345 10.54 -19.92 -3.00
C MET A 345 10.68 -20.74 -4.29
N HIS A 346 11.91 -21.04 -4.70
CA HIS A 346 12.21 -21.87 -5.87
C HIS A 346 11.97 -23.37 -5.64
N ASP A 347 11.87 -23.80 -4.39
CA ASP A 347 11.69 -25.21 -4.01
C ASP A 347 10.22 -25.66 -4.11
N TYR A 348 9.30 -24.70 -4.36
CA TYR A 348 7.85 -24.96 -4.34
C TYR A 348 7.22 -24.71 -5.71
N SER A 349 6.22 -25.53 -6.05
CA SER A 349 5.35 -25.33 -7.21
C SER A 349 4.42 -24.11 -7.01
N ASP A 350 3.85 -23.59 -8.09
CA ASP A 350 2.93 -22.45 -8.01
C ASP A 350 1.67 -22.78 -7.17
N GLN A 351 1.18 -24.01 -7.18
CA GLN A 351 0.04 -24.46 -6.36
C GLN A 351 0.38 -24.47 -4.86
N GLU A 352 1.56 -24.98 -4.49
CA GLU A 352 2.04 -24.97 -3.10
C GLU A 352 2.27 -23.53 -2.62
N LEU A 353 2.79 -22.67 -3.49
CA LEU A 353 2.97 -21.25 -3.16
C LEU A 353 1.64 -20.54 -2.93
N GLU A 354 0.58 -20.87 -3.64
CA GLU A 354 -0.76 -20.32 -3.39
C GLU A 354 -1.25 -20.66 -1.98
N GLU A 355 -1.08 -21.90 -1.53
CA GLU A 355 -1.46 -22.33 -0.19
C GLU A 355 -0.59 -21.65 0.90
N ILE A 356 0.72 -21.57 0.66
CA ILE A 356 1.65 -20.86 1.55
C ILE A 356 1.25 -19.39 1.69
N VAL A 357 0.98 -18.68 0.58
CA VAL A 357 0.61 -17.26 0.58
C VAL A 357 -0.72 -17.02 1.30
N GLU A 358 -1.67 -17.95 1.20
CA GLU A 358 -2.95 -17.85 1.91
C GLU A 358 -2.78 -17.87 3.44
N ASN A 359 -1.88 -18.74 3.93
CA ASN A 359 -1.68 -18.96 5.36
C ASN A 359 -0.59 -18.07 5.99
N THR A 360 0.24 -17.42 5.19
CA THR A 360 1.37 -16.59 5.63
C THR A 360 0.94 -15.14 5.80
N THR A 361 1.50 -14.47 6.81
CA THR A 361 1.31 -13.02 7.05
C THR A 361 2.61 -12.22 6.97
N VAL A 362 3.77 -12.90 7.01
CA VAL A 362 5.09 -12.26 6.92
C VAL A 362 5.96 -12.99 5.91
N PHE A 363 6.45 -12.27 4.91
CA PHE A 363 7.40 -12.78 3.93
C PHE A 363 8.77 -12.16 4.17
N ALA A 364 9.75 -13.01 4.52
CA ALA A 364 11.14 -12.64 4.82
C ALA A 364 12.06 -12.89 3.63
N ARG A 365 13.20 -12.20 3.54
CA ARG A 365 14.22 -12.32 2.47
C ARG A 365 13.64 -12.17 1.06
N VAL A 366 12.67 -11.27 0.91
CA VAL A 366 12.02 -11.03 -0.37
C VAL A 366 12.94 -10.24 -1.28
N LEU A 367 13.27 -10.80 -2.45
CA LEU A 367 13.95 -10.08 -3.53
C LEU A 367 12.94 -9.19 -4.29
N PRO A 368 13.38 -8.11 -4.95
CA PRO A 368 12.49 -7.22 -5.71
C PRO A 368 11.59 -7.95 -6.72
N GLU A 369 12.13 -8.90 -7.45
CA GLU A 369 11.41 -9.74 -8.43
C GLU A 369 10.31 -10.60 -7.77
N ASN A 370 10.55 -11.07 -6.55
CA ASN A 370 9.59 -11.90 -5.82
C ASN A 370 8.42 -11.09 -5.25
N LYS A 371 8.57 -9.77 -5.01
CA LYS A 371 7.46 -8.91 -4.57
C LYS A 371 6.29 -8.95 -5.56
N TYR A 372 6.58 -8.86 -6.86
CA TYR A 372 5.54 -8.97 -7.89
C TYR A 372 4.89 -10.35 -7.95
N LYS A 373 5.68 -11.43 -7.85
CA LYS A 373 5.15 -12.81 -7.83
C LYS A 373 4.23 -13.04 -6.63
N LEU A 374 4.63 -12.60 -5.43
CA LEU A 374 3.80 -12.66 -4.21
C LEU A 374 2.50 -11.88 -4.36
N LEU A 375 2.56 -10.66 -4.91
CA LEU A 375 1.36 -9.87 -5.17
C LEU A 375 0.41 -10.59 -6.13
N LYS A 376 0.92 -11.17 -7.22
CA LYS A 376 0.12 -11.92 -8.19
C LYS A 376 -0.63 -13.08 -7.53
N LEU A 377 0.03 -13.82 -6.64
CA LEU A 377 -0.59 -14.91 -5.89
C LEU A 377 -1.65 -14.39 -4.90
N LEU A 378 -1.36 -13.32 -4.15
CA LEU A 378 -2.33 -12.70 -3.25
C LEU A 378 -3.60 -12.22 -3.98
N LYS A 379 -3.45 -11.68 -5.19
CA LYS A 379 -4.56 -11.14 -6.00
C LYS A 379 -5.52 -12.20 -6.53
N GLN A 380 -5.13 -13.45 -6.66
CA GLN A 380 -5.99 -14.50 -7.21
C GLN A 380 -7.29 -14.68 -6.40
N LYS A 381 -7.20 -14.58 -5.07
CA LYS A 381 -8.33 -14.80 -4.16
C LYS A 381 -8.74 -13.56 -3.38
N ASN A 382 -7.96 -12.47 -3.47
CA ASN A 382 -8.10 -11.30 -2.61
C ASN A 382 -8.14 -10.00 -3.41
N ILE A 383 -8.83 -9.01 -2.87
CA ILE A 383 -8.68 -7.61 -3.30
C ILE A 383 -7.55 -7.01 -2.47
N THR A 384 -6.40 -6.84 -3.11
CA THR A 384 -5.13 -6.52 -2.45
C THR A 384 -4.73 -5.07 -2.71
N ALA A 385 -4.48 -4.32 -1.62
CA ALA A 385 -3.72 -3.08 -1.67
C ALA A 385 -2.23 -3.39 -1.47
N MET A 386 -1.35 -2.70 -2.21
CA MET A 386 0.10 -2.83 -2.08
C MET A 386 0.73 -1.49 -1.77
N THR A 387 1.56 -1.43 -0.71
CA THR A 387 2.32 -0.23 -0.38
C THR A 387 3.79 -0.37 -0.74
N GLY A 388 4.42 0.73 -1.12
CA GLY A 388 5.86 0.79 -1.36
C GLY A 388 6.36 2.23 -1.49
N ASP A 389 7.68 2.40 -1.45
CA ASP A 389 8.34 3.72 -1.51
C ASP A 389 9.43 3.81 -2.58
N GLY A 390 9.92 2.66 -3.05
CA GLY A 390 11.07 2.54 -3.95
C GLY A 390 10.72 2.20 -5.39
N VAL A 391 11.73 2.34 -6.26
CA VAL A 391 11.65 1.92 -7.67
C VAL A 391 11.37 0.42 -7.79
N ASN A 392 11.89 -0.37 -6.86
CA ASN A 392 11.72 -1.82 -6.81
C ASN A 392 10.26 -2.25 -6.52
N ASP A 393 9.45 -1.35 -5.98
CA ASP A 393 8.06 -1.62 -5.64
C ASP A 393 7.10 -1.28 -6.78
N VAL A 394 7.55 -0.50 -7.77
CA VAL A 394 6.73 -0.03 -8.88
C VAL A 394 5.97 -1.16 -9.60
N PRO A 395 6.60 -2.30 -9.96
CA PRO A 395 5.88 -3.40 -10.59
C PRO A 395 4.77 -3.98 -9.69
N ALA A 396 4.97 -4.00 -8.37
CA ALA A 396 3.97 -4.46 -7.43
C ALA A 396 2.87 -3.42 -7.21
N ILE A 397 3.23 -2.13 -7.03
CA ILE A 397 2.27 -1.03 -6.85
C ILE A 397 1.33 -0.92 -8.05
N SER A 398 1.88 -0.84 -9.27
CA SER A 398 1.09 -0.64 -10.49
C SER A 398 0.19 -1.82 -10.85
N ASN A 399 0.52 -3.02 -10.39
CA ASN A 399 -0.26 -4.23 -10.63
C ASN A 399 -1.14 -4.66 -9.45
N ALA A 400 -1.16 -3.92 -8.35
CA ALA A 400 -2.11 -4.14 -7.25
C ALA A 400 -3.55 -3.82 -7.68
N HIS A 401 -4.56 -4.22 -6.89
CA HIS A 401 -5.91 -3.68 -7.07
C HIS A 401 -5.97 -2.21 -6.64
N ILE A 402 -5.12 -1.85 -5.66
CA ILE A 402 -4.88 -0.47 -5.24
C ILE A 402 -3.40 -0.32 -4.92
N GLY A 403 -2.71 0.49 -5.70
CA GLY A 403 -1.33 0.88 -5.45
C GLY A 403 -1.25 2.08 -4.50
N ILE A 404 -0.41 1.98 -3.48
CA ILE A 404 -0.24 3.04 -2.48
C ILE A 404 1.24 3.39 -2.38
N ALA A 405 1.59 4.65 -2.63
CA ALA A 405 2.95 5.15 -2.46
C ALA A 405 3.11 5.99 -1.19
N MET A 406 4.31 5.97 -0.63
CA MET A 406 4.70 6.86 0.45
C MET A 406 5.00 8.27 -0.08
N GLY A 407 4.70 9.30 0.70
CA GLY A 407 4.99 10.70 0.37
C GLY A 407 6.49 10.97 0.26
N SER A 408 7.30 10.31 1.08
CA SER A 408 8.77 10.34 1.01
C SER A 408 9.34 9.44 -0.10
N GLY A 409 8.50 8.60 -0.72
CA GLY A 409 8.91 7.67 -1.77
C GLY A 409 9.37 8.35 -3.06
N THR A 410 9.94 7.55 -3.96
CA THR A 410 10.40 8.02 -5.27
C THR A 410 9.25 8.55 -6.12
N GLN A 411 9.52 9.54 -6.97
CA GLN A 411 8.48 10.10 -7.86
C GLN A 411 7.84 9.02 -8.72
N ILE A 412 8.62 8.05 -9.17
CA ILE A 412 8.15 6.92 -9.99
C ILE A 412 7.15 6.04 -9.23
N ALA A 413 7.39 5.76 -7.95
CA ALA A 413 6.45 5.01 -7.12
C ALA A 413 5.13 5.79 -6.94
N LYS A 414 5.22 7.12 -6.79
CA LYS A 414 4.04 8.01 -6.71
C LYS A 414 3.25 8.04 -8.01
N ASP A 415 3.93 8.14 -9.15
CA ASP A 415 3.29 8.19 -10.47
C ASP A 415 2.60 6.85 -10.82
N ALA A 416 3.11 5.74 -10.29
CA ALA A 416 2.54 4.40 -10.48
C ALA A 416 1.43 4.04 -9.47
N SER A 417 1.16 4.91 -8.48
CA SER A 417 0.22 4.62 -7.40
C SER A 417 -1.13 5.29 -7.62
N ASP A 418 -2.17 4.70 -7.02
CA ASP A 418 -3.54 5.23 -6.97
C ASP A 418 -3.76 6.18 -5.79
N ILE A 419 -2.97 6.01 -4.72
CA ILE A 419 -3.05 6.81 -3.50
C ILE A 419 -1.63 7.12 -3.01
N ILE A 420 -1.38 8.38 -2.61
CA ILE A 420 -0.10 8.81 -2.01
C ILE A 420 -0.36 9.21 -0.56
N LEU A 421 0.42 8.65 0.37
CA LEU A 421 0.35 8.96 1.80
C LEU A 421 1.35 10.08 2.13
N LEU A 422 0.87 11.30 2.25
CA LEU A 422 1.73 12.49 2.46
C LEU A 422 2.47 12.48 3.82
N ASP A 423 2.06 11.65 4.76
CA ASP A 423 2.62 11.51 6.11
C ASP A 423 3.35 10.17 6.33
N ASP A 424 3.46 9.36 5.30
CA ASP A 424 4.05 8.02 5.34
C ASP A 424 3.44 7.11 6.44
N ASN A 425 2.19 7.34 6.82
CA ASN A 425 1.59 6.70 7.98
C ASN A 425 0.61 5.59 7.58
N PHE A 426 0.83 4.39 8.07
CA PHE A 426 -0.06 3.24 7.84
C PHE A 426 -1.50 3.50 8.33
N GLN A 427 -1.69 4.32 9.39
CA GLN A 427 -3.02 4.71 9.87
C GLN A 427 -3.83 5.46 8.80
N THR A 428 -3.16 6.19 7.92
CA THR A 428 -3.81 6.92 6.82
C THR A 428 -4.43 5.95 5.80
N ILE A 429 -3.85 4.75 5.60
CA ILE A 429 -4.46 3.68 4.80
C ILE A 429 -5.77 3.21 5.44
N ILE A 430 -5.76 3.01 6.75
CA ILE A 430 -6.96 2.57 7.49
C ILE A 430 -8.07 3.61 7.42
N ASN A 431 -7.71 4.89 7.50
CA ASN A 431 -8.66 5.99 7.31
C ASN A 431 -9.24 6.00 5.89
N ALA A 432 -8.41 5.77 4.87
CA ALA A 432 -8.86 5.67 3.48
C ALA A 432 -9.79 4.45 3.27
N LEU A 433 -9.47 3.29 3.85
CA LEU A 433 -10.30 2.10 3.83
C LEU A 433 -11.68 2.35 4.49
N LYS A 434 -11.67 3.03 5.64
CA LYS A 434 -12.91 3.44 6.33
C LYS A 434 -13.76 4.36 5.46
N GLU A 435 -13.14 5.37 4.84
CA GLU A 435 -13.83 6.30 3.97
C GLU A 435 -14.41 5.60 2.74
N GLY A 436 -13.67 4.70 2.09
CA GLY A 436 -14.20 3.89 0.98
C GLY A 436 -15.42 3.05 1.36
N ARG A 437 -15.45 2.48 2.57
CA ARG A 437 -16.63 1.76 3.09
C ARG A 437 -17.82 2.70 3.32
N ILE A 438 -17.57 3.91 3.83
CA ILE A 438 -18.60 4.94 4.04
C ILE A 438 -19.20 5.37 2.69
N ILE A 439 -18.36 5.68 1.72
CA ILE A 439 -18.78 6.08 0.36
C ILE A 439 -19.73 5.03 -0.23
N PHE A 440 -19.32 3.76 -0.20
CA PHE A 440 -20.14 2.69 -0.74
C PHE A 440 -21.50 2.56 0.00
N SER A 441 -21.48 2.63 1.33
CA SER A 441 -22.72 2.60 2.14
C SER A 441 -23.64 3.76 1.78
N ASN A 442 -23.10 4.94 1.57
CA ASN A 442 -23.88 6.11 1.21
C ASN A 442 -24.41 6.02 -0.24
N ILE A 443 -23.61 5.50 -1.18
CA ILE A 443 -24.10 5.18 -2.53
C ILE A 443 -25.30 4.22 -2.46
N GLN A 444 -25.27 3.20 -1.60
CA GLN A 444 -26.41 2.31 -1.42
C GLN A 444 -27.66 3.06 -0.89
N LYS A 445 -27.50 3.99 0.06
CA LYS A 445 -28.62 4.81 0.56
C LYS A 445 -29.21 5.69 -0.55
N MET A 446 -28.34 6.30 -1.38
CA MET A 446 -28.75 7.09 -2.53
C MET A 446 -29.62 6.25 -3.49
N PHE A 447 -29.15 5.03 -3.82
CA PHE A 447 -29.92 4.11 -4.67
C PHE A 447 -31.26 3.72 -4.05
N VAL A 448 -31.28 3.39 -2.75
CA VAL A 448 -32.53 3.03 -2.05
C VAL A 448 -33.51 4.20 -2.12
N TYR A 449 -33.08 5.42 -1.88
CA TYR A 449 -33.92 6.61 -1.94
C TYR A 449 -34.47 6.81 -3.35
N VAL A 450 -33.63 7.00 -4.34
CA VAL A 450 -34.01 7.34 -5.72
C VAL A 450 -34.89 6.24 -6.35
N LEU A 451 -34.55 4.97 -6.15
CA LEU A 451 -35.34 3.88 -6.71
C LEU A 451 -36.72 3.76 -6.00
N SER A 452 -36.78 4.06 -4.70
CA SER A 452 -38.06 4.04 -3.99
C SER A 452 -39.00 5.14 -4.48
N THR A 453 -38.50 6.35 -4.71
CA THR A 453 -39.29 7.48 -5.23
C THR A 453 -39.72 7.24 -6.67
N ASN A 454 -38.79 6.87 -7.56
CA ASN A 454 -39.06 6.68 -8.97
C ASN A 454 -40.03 5.50 -9.24
N ILE A 455 -39.87 4.38 -8.52
CA ILE A 455 -40.78 3.25 -8.63
C ILE A 455 -42.15 3.64 -8.02
N GLY A 456 -42.19 4.43 -6.94
CA GLY A 456 -43.42 4.98 -6.37
C GLY A 456 -44.19 5.84 -7.37
N GLU A 457 -43.53 6.77 -8.07
CA GLU A 457 -44.10 7.56 -9.17
C GLU A 457 -44.64 6.66 -10.30
N THR A 458 -43.88 5.64 -10.68
CA THR A 458 -44.31 4.67 -11.67
C THR A 458 -45.58 3.93 -11.27
N ILE A 459 -45.66 3.50 -10.00
CA ILE A 459 -46.87 2.85 -9.44
C ILE A 459 -48.06 3.82 -9.46
N THR A 460 -47.86 5.08 -9.11
CA THR A 460 -48.89 6.14 -9.19
C THR A 460 -49.39 6.32 -10.62
N LEU A 461 -48.49 6.45 -11.61
CA LEU A 461 -48.85 6.60 -13.01
C LEU A 461 -49.63 5.37 -13.53
N VAL A 462 -49.12 4.16 -13.30
CA VAL A 462 -49.78 2.91 -13.73
C VAL A 462 -51.11 2.74 -13.01
N GLY A 463 -51.19 3.06 -11.73
CA GLY A 463 -52.41 3.06 -10.94
C GLY A 463 -53.48 4.00 -11.53
N ALA A 464 -53.12 5.24 -11.84
CA ALA A 464 -53.98 6.20 -12.51
C ALA A 464 -54.54 5.67 -13.86
N LEU A 465 -53.64 5.05 -14.67
CA LEU A 465 -54.05 4.42 -15.91
C LEU A 465 -55.04 3.28 -15.71
N ILE A 466 -54.82 2.41 -14.72
CA ILE A 466 -55.71 1.28 -14.42
C ILE A 466 -57.10 1.75 -13.96
N ILE A 467 -57.14 2.76 -13.07
CA ILE A 467 -58.37 3.30 -12.52
C ILE A 467 -59.12 4.17 -13.56
N GLY A 468 -58.44 4.71 -14.57
CA GLY A 468 -58.99 5.55 -15.62
C GLY A 468 -58.94 7.04 -15.30
N LEU A 469 -58.04 7.45 -14.43
CA LEU A 469 -57.75 8.84 -14.16
C LEU A 469 -56.93 9.47 -15.28
N PRO A 470 -57.02 10.80 -15.50
CA PRO A 470 -56.13 11.51 -16.42
C PRO A 470 -54.67 11.41 -15.93
N LEU A 471 -53.74 11.67 -16.84
CA LEU A 471 -52.32 11.68 -16.49
C LEU A 471 -52.01 12.64 -15.34
N PRO A 472 -51.58 12.15 -14.17
CA PRO A 472 -51.44 13.00 -12.96
C PRO A 472 -50.36 14.07 -13.12
N LEU A 473 -49.26 13.74 -13.81
CA LEU A 473 -48.11 14.60 -14.05
C LEU A 473 -47.65 14.50 -15.52
N LEU A 474 -47.34 15.62 -16.12
CA LEU A 474 -46.72 15.66 -17.44
C LEU A 474 -45.28 15.18 -17.41
N PRO A 475 -44.74 14.59 -18.49
CA PRO A 475 -43.35 14.12 -18.54
C PRO A 475 -42.32 15.20 -18.13
N ILE A 476 -42.55 16.46 -18.53
CA ILE A 476 -41.69 17.60 -18.18
C ILE A 476 -41.74 17.94 -16.68
N GLN A 477 -42.91 17.76 -16.02
CA GLN A 477 -43.05 17.98 -14.58
C GLN A 477 -42.30 16.90 -13.79
N ILE A 478 -42.39 15.64 -14.24
CA ILE A 478 -41.68 14.52 -13.64
C ILE A 478 -40.17 14.75 -13.77
N LEU A 479 -39.69 15.09 -14.98
CA LEU A 479 -38.29 15.40 -15.24
C LEU A 479 -37.77 16.53 -14.32
N TYR A 480 -38.55 17.61 -14.19
CA TYR A 480 -38.17 18.73 -13.32
C TYR A 480 -38.12 18.31 -11.83
N THR A 481 -39.12 17.57 -11.37
CA THR A 481 -39.19 17.09 -9.98
C THR A 481 -38.01 16.18 -9.69
N ASN A 482 -37.74 15.18 -10.54
CA ASN A 482 -36.62 14.24 -10.35
C ASN A 482 -35.29 14.94 -10.41
N LEU A 483 -35.05 15.85 -11.39
CA LEU A 483 -33.79 16.58 -11.48
C LEU A 483 -33.55 17.45 -10.24
N VAL A 484 -34.56 18.19 -9.76
CA VAL A 484 -34.43 19.09 -8.59
C VAL A 484 -34.37 18.29 -7.30
N THR A 485 -35.34 17.39 -7.08
CA THR A 485 -35.50 16.64 -5.83
C THR A 485 -34.35 15.63 -5.65
N ASP A 486 -34.11 14.82 -6.68
CA ASP A 486 -33.06 13.80 -6.59
C ASP A 486 -31.66 14.44 -6.44
N THR A 487 -31.35 15.50 -7.20
CA THR A 487 -30.04 16.13 -7.08
C THR A 487 -29.86 16.80 -5.71
N THR A 488 -30.87 17.51 -5.20
CA THR A 488 -30.76 18.26 -3.93
C THR A 488 -30.79 17.38 -2.70
N LEU A 489 -31.53 16.27 -2.69
CA LEU A 489 -31.66 15.38 -1.54
C LEU A 489 -30.64 14.25 -1.54
N VAL A 490 -30.22 13.78 -2.70
CA VAL A 490 -29.25 12.67 -2.82
C VAL A 490 -27.84 13.08 -2.44
N ILE A 491 -27.43 14.34 -2.71
CA ILE A 491 -26.11 14.85 -2.30
C ILE A 491 -25.90 14.80 -0.78
N PRO A 492 -26.79 15.35 0.07
CA PRO A 492 -26.67 15.22 1.52
C PRO A 492 -26.63 13.77 2.01
N LEU A 493 -27.45 12.87 1.44
CA LEU A 493 -27.41 11.44 1.76
C LEU A 493 -26.06 10.80 1.44
N GLY A 494 -25.45 11.22 0.33
CA GLY A 494 -24.13 10.77 -0.07
C GLY A 494 -23.00 11.27 0.84
N LEU A 495 -23.21 12.38 1.56
CA LEU A 495 -22.25 13.00 2.47
C LEU A 495 -22.50 12.66 3.94
N GLU A 496 -23.48 11.80 4.25
CA GLU A 496 -23.75 11.38 5.62
C GLU A 496 -22.52 10.76 6.30
N PRO A 497 -22.33 11.03 7.62
CA PRO A 497 -21.30 10.34 8.39
C PRO A 497 -21.55 8.84 8.37
N GLY A 498 -20.47 8.06 8.27
CA GLY A 498 -20.57 6.60 8.30
C GLY A 498 -21.00 6.06 9.66
N ASP A 499 -21.59 4.86 9.63
CA ASP A 499 -21.87 4.11 10.85
C ASP A 499 -20.59 3.92 11.67
N LYS A 500 -20.68 4.14 12.99
CA LYS A 500 -19.59 3.92 13.95
C LYS A 500 -19.05 2.48 13.92
N GLN A 501 -19.88 1.52 13.53
CA GLN A 501 -19.51 0.11 13.46
C GLN A 501 -19.01 -0.35 12.08
N ILE A 502 -18.89 0.56 11.10
CA ILE A 502 -18.56 0.20 9.71
C ILE A 502 -17.22 -0.57 9.60
N MET A 503 -16.29 -0.30 10.51
CA MET A 503 -15.00 -0.98 10.58
C MET A 503 -15.04 -2.31 11.34
N LYS A 504 -16.16 -2.70 11.95
CA LYS A 504 -16.33 -4.02 12.57
C LYS A 504 -16.87 -5.06 11.60
N ASN A 505 -17.45 -4.61 10.51
CA ASN A 505 -17.99 -5.48 9.47
C ASN A 505 -16.85 -5.98 8.56
N PRO A 506 -16.94 -7.23 8.04
CA PRO A 506 -15.98 -7.70 7.05
C PRO A 506 -16.09 -6.89 5.76
N PRO A 507 -15.02 -6.81 4.95
CA PRO A 507 -15.08 -6.24 3.62
C PRO A 507 -16.15 -6.95 2.79
N ARG A 508 -16.86 -6.22 1.95
CA ARG A 508 -17.80 -6.84 1.00
C ARG A 508 -17.02 -7.65 -0.05
N LYS A 509 -17.64 -8.70 -0.54
CA LYS A 509 -17.04 -9.49 -1.63
C LYS A 509 -17.09 -8.70 -2.95
N PRO A 510 -16.10 -8.85 -3.84
CA PRO A 510 -16.09 -8.16 -5.14
C PRO A 510 -17.36 -8.40 -5.97
N ASN A 511 -17.95 -9.59 -5.86
CA ASN A 511 -19.13 -9.99 -6.62
C ASN A 511 -20.46 -9.67 -5.93
N ASP A 512 -20.43 -9.10 -4.71
CA ASP A 512 -21.67 -8.70 -4.03
C ASP A 512 -22.43 -7.66 -4.87
N PRO A 513 -23.77 -7.80 -5.01
CA PRO A 513 -24.57 -6.81 -5.72
C PRO A 513 -24.57 -5.48 -4.95
N ILE A 514 -24.76 -4.36 -5.65
CA ILE A 514 -24.94 -3.05 -5.01
C ILE A 514 -26.14 -3.08 -4.07
N LEU A 515 -27.24 -3.63 -4.55
CA LEU A 515 -28.47 -3.78 -3.77
C LEU A 515 -28.63 -5.24 -3.36
N LYS A 516 -28.49 -5.52 -2.07
CA LYS A 516 -28.79 -6.81 -1.48
C LYS A 516 -30.31 -7.03 -1.42
N SER A 517 -30.77 -8.28 -1.36
CA SER A 517 -32.19 -8.64 -1.40
C SER A 517 -33.04 -7.89 -0.38
N TYR A 518 -32.54 -7.64 0.83
CA TYR A 518 -33.27 -6.89 1.85
C TYR A 518 -33.44 -5.39 1.48
N LEU A 519 -32.48 -4.80 0.75
CA LEU A 519 -32.60 -3.42 0.24
C LEU A 519 -33.62 -3.34 -0.88
N ILE A 520 -33.68 -4.34 -1.75
CA ILE A 520 -34.71 -4.44 -2.80
C ILE A 520 -36.08 -4.55 -2.17
N ALA A 521 -36.28 -5.42 -1.17
CA ALA A 521 -37.52 -5.52 -0.44
C ALA A 521 -37.92 -4.19 0.20
N ARG A 522 -36.98 -3.47 0.80
CA ARG A 522 -37.22 -2.13 1.37
C ARG A 522 -37.64 -1.12 0.31
N ILE A 523 -36.99 -1.10 -0.86
CA ILE A 523 -37.37 -0.24 -1.99
C ILE A 523 -38.80 -0.52 -2.41
N VAL A 524 -39.16 -1.78 -2.59
CA VAL A 524 -40.53 -2.19 -3.01
C VAL A 524 -41.56 -1.74 -1.99
N ILE A 525 -41.34 -1.98 -0.70
CA ILE A 525 -42.29 -1.58 0.37
C ILE A 525 -42.49 -0.06 0.37
N ILE A 526 -41.41 0.72 0.30
CA ILE A 526 -41.49 2.19 0.30
C ILE A 526 -42.20 2.68 -0.97
N ALA A 527 -41.84 2.14 -2.14
CA ALA A 527 -42.46 2.52 -3.41
C ALA A 527 -43.97 2.25 -3.44
N PHE A 528 -44.40 1.09 -2.92
CA PHE A 528 -45.84 0.80 -2.79
C PHE A 528 -46.54 1.74 -1.81
N ALA A 529 -45.90 2.05 -0.67
CA ALA A 529 -46.44 3.01 0.28
C ALA A 529 -46.64 4.40 -0.38
N ILE A 530 -45.63 4.88 -1.12
CA ILE A 530 -45.73 6.14 -1.87
C ILE A 530 -46.85 6.05 -2.90
N GLY A 531 -46.87 5.03 -3.77
CA GLY A 531 -47.83 4.91 -4.85
C GLY A 531 -49.29 4.75 -4.39
N ILE A 532 -49.55 4.17 -3.19
CA ILE A 532 -50.88 4.03 -2.63
C ILE A 532 -51.35 5.33 -1.94
N THR A 533 -50.41 6.09 -1.34
CA THR A 533 -50.75 7.32 -0.62
C THR A 533 -50.90 8.54 -1.53
N THR A 534 -50.36 8.47 -2.75
CA THR A 534 -50.49 9.51 -3.77
C THR A 534 -51.70 9.31 -4.63
#